data_756d8942132e45c6243c063bd40fdd2b
#
_entry.id   756d8942132e45c6243c063bd40fdd2b
#
_cell.length_a   1.000
_cell.length_b   1.000
_cell.length_c   1.000
_cell.angle_alpha   90.00
_cell.angle_beta   90.00
_cell.angle_gamma   90.00
#
_symmetry.space_group_name_H-M   'P 1'
#
loop_
_entity.id
_entity.type
_entity.pdbx_description
1 polymer ?
#
loop_
_entity_poly.entity_id
_entity_poly.type
_entity_poly.pdbx_seq_one_letter_code
_entity_poly.pdbx_strand_id
1 'polypeptide(L)' 'MTAQELIKRLEKAGFINRGGRNHDKLAHPDGRITVVHRHKGNIPFGTLKAIERQTQVKLT' A
#
# COMPACT_ATOMS: atom_id res chain seq x y z
N MET A 1 6.07 8.60 -5.41
CA MET A 1 5.10 7.51 -5.70
C MET A 1 3.71 7.96 -5.29
N THR A 2 2.74 7.80 -6.17
CA THR A 2 1.34 8.10 -5.87
C THR A 2 0.69 6.91 -5.18
N ALA A 3 -0.49 7.14 -4.57
CA ALA A 3 -1.24 6.05 -3.95
C ALA A 3 -1.60 4.96 -4.97
N GLN A 4 -1.96 5.36 -6.19
CA GLN A 4 -2.26 4.42 -7.25
C GLN A 4 -1.08 3.54 -7.61
N GLU A 5 0.10 4.15 -7.73
CA GLU A 5 1.33 3.39 -8.02
C GLU A 5 1.66 2.42 -6.90
N LEU A 6 1.48 2.86 -5.66
CA LEU A 6 1.72 2.00 -4.49
C LEU A 6 0.77 0.81 -4.49
N ILE A 7 -0.52 1.06 -4.72
CA ILE A 7 -1.52 0.00 -4.77
C ILE A 7 -1.17 -1.03 -5.85
N LYS A 8 -0.80 -0.56 -7.03
CA LYS A 8 -0.39 -1.46 -8.12
C LYS A 8 0.81 -2.31 -7.74
N ARG A 9 1.79 -1.70 -7.07
CA ARG A 9 2.97 -2.43 -6.60
C ARG A 9 2.61 -3.52 -5.61
N LEU A 10 1.72 -3.20 -4.68
CA LEU A 10 1.29 -4.18 -3.68
C LEU A 10 0.46 -5.30 -4.32
N GLU A 11 -0.41 -4.97 -5.25
CA GLU A 11 -1.18 -5.98 -5.97
C GLU A 11 -0.27 -6.92 -6.75
N LYS A 12 0.76 -6.38 -7.37
CA LYS A 12 1.74 -7.19 -8.10
C LYS A 12 2.50 -8.12 -7.17
N ALA A 13 2.65 -7.74 -5.92
CA ALA A 13 3.32 -8.55 -4.90
C ALA A 13 2.36 -9.58 -4.25
N GLY A 14 1.12 -9.64 -4.70
CA GLY A 14 0.15 -10.61 -4.22
C GLY A 14 -0.86 -10.08 -3.22
N PHE A 15 -0.85 -8.77 -2.94
CA PHE A 15 -1.85 -8.18 -2.07
C PHE A 15 -3.17 -8.01 -2.80
N ILE A 16 -4.27 -8.20 -2.07
CA ILE A 16 -5.62 -8.06 -2.60
C ILE A 16 -6.21 -6.77 -2.06
N ASN A 17 -6.71 -5.91 -2.94
CA ASN A 17 -7.33 -4.67 -2.56
C ASN A 17 -8.77 -4.95 -2.09
N ARG A 18 -9.02 -4.70 -0.80
CA ARG A 18 -10.34 -4.91 -0.21
C ARG A 18 -11.21 -3.65 -0.29
N GLY A 19 -10.66 -2.57 -0.84
CA GLY A 19 -11.40 -1.33 -0.99
C GLY A 19 -11.54 -0.54 0.30
N GLY A 20 -12.43 0.43 0.27
CA GLY A 20 -12.68 1.34 1.38
C GLY A 20 -13.14 2.68 0.83
N ARG A 21 -13.73 3.52 1.68
CA ARG A 21 -14.25 4.83 1.24
C ARG A 21 -13.16 5.85 0.96
N ASN A 22 -12.33 6.11 1.97
CA ASN A 22 -11.29 7.13 1.88
C ASN A 22 -9.90 6.51 1.86
N HIS A 23 -9.82 5.18 1.85
CA HIS A 23 -8.56 4.47 1.86
C HIS A 23 -8.77 3.09 1.25
N ASP A 24 -7.68 2.47 0.83
CA ASP A 24 -7.71 1.11 0.31
C ASP A 24 -7.01 0.18 1.28
N LYS A 25 -7.68 -0.89 1.66
CA LYS A 25 -7.10 -1.90 2.53
C LYS A 25 -6.52 -3.01 1.66
N LEU A 26 -5.22 -3.22 1.77
CA LEU A 26 -4.51 -4.24 1.01
C LEU A 26 -4.15 -5.39 1.95
N ALA A 27 -4.58 -6.59 1.59
CA ALA A 27 -4.34 -7.78 2.40
C ALA A 27 -3.68 -8.88 1.57
N HIS A 28 -2.67 -9.51 2.16
CA HIS A 28 -1.99 -10.64 1.52
C HIS A 28 -2.51 -11.94 2.13
N PRO A 29 -2.62 -13.03 1.35
CA PRO A 29 -3.07 -14.33 1.88
C PRO A 29 -2.25 -14.86 3.05
N ASP A 30 -0.99 -14.41 3.18
CA ASP A 30 -0.13 -14.83 4.30
C ASP A 30 -0.40 -14.07 5.60
N GLY A 31 -1.35 -13.11 5.60
CA GLY A 31 -1.74 -12.38 6.80
C GLY A 31 -1.22 -10.95 6.88
N ARG A 32 -0.37 -10.54 5.96
CA ARG A 32 0.12 -9.15 5.94
C ARG A 32 -1.00 -8.22 5.51
N ILE A 33 -1.14 -7.08 6.20
CA ILE A 33 -2.18 -6.10 5.91
C ILE A 33 -1.57 -4.70 5.98
N THR A 34 -1.99 -3.84 5.07
CA THR A 34 -1.67 -2.41 5.15
C THR A 34 -2.85 -1.60 4.63
N VAL A 35 -2.86 -0.32 5.00
CA VAL A 35 -3.88 0.63 4.55
C VAL A 35 -3.20 1.74 3.79
N VAL A 36 -3.70 2.03 2.59
CA VAL A 36 -3.19 3.10 1.75
C VAL A 36 -4.24 4.20 1.69
N HIS A 37 -3.89 5.36 2.25
CA HIS A 37 -4.78 6.51 2.18
C HIS A 37 -4.69 7.15 0.80
N ARG A 38 -5.85 7.56 0.28
CA ARG A 38 -5.89 8.21 -1.03
C ARG A 38 -5.52 9.67 -0.87
N HIS A 39 -4.30 10.00 -1.25
CA HIS A 39 -3.80 11.38 -1.25
C HIS A 39 -3.67 11.88 -2.68
N LYS A 40 -3.78 13.20 -2.83
CA LYS A 40 -3.36 13.84 -4.06
C LYS A 40 -1.84 13.96 -4.03
N GLY A 41 -1.19 13.67 -5.15
CA GLY A 41 0.25 13.77 -5.27
C GLY A 41 0.99 12.59 -4.68
N ASN A 42 2.23 12.84 -4.28
CA ASN A 42 3.11 11.77 -3.84
C ASN A 42 2.93 11.44 -2.36
N ILE A 43 3.08 10.17 -2.06
CA ILE A 43 3.05 9.70 -0.67
C ILE A 43 4.36 10.10 0.00
N PRO A 44 4.30 10.67 1.21
CA PRO A 44 5.52 11.04 1.94
C PRO A 44 6.44 9.84 2.16
N PHE A 45 7.74 10.10 2.14
CA PHE A 45 8.75 9.05 2.28
C PHE A 45 8.59 8.24 3.56
N GLY A 46 8.32 8.92 4.68
CA GLY A 46 8.11 8.24 5.96
C GLY A 46 6.94 7.25 5.92
N THR A 47 5.87 7.64 5.24
CA THR A 47 4.70 6.76 5.06
C THR A 47 5.05 5.56 4.21
N LEU A 48 5.82 5.76 3.12
CA LEU A 48 6.28 4.67 2.27
C LEU A 48 7.15 3.69 3.07
N LYS A 49 8.03 4.21 3.91
CA LYS A 49 8.88 3.37 4.75
C LYS A 49 8.07 2.53 5.73
N ALA A 50 7.03 3.11 6.31
CA ALA A 50 6.15 2.38 7.23
C ALA A 50 5.41 1.26 6.50
N ILE A 51 4.88 1.55 5.31
CA ILE A 51 4.18 0.56 4.49
C ILE A 51 5.13 -0.54 4.03
N GLU A 52 6.34 -0.16 3.63
CA GLU A 52 7.38 -1.13 3.27
C GLU A 52 7.65 -2.11 4.40
N ARG A 53 7.74 -1.58 5.62
CA ARG A 53 7.99 -2.40 6.81
C ARG A 53 6.81 -3.34 7.11
N GLN A 54 5.58 -2.83 6.98
CA GLN A 54 4.37 -3.62 7.21
C GLN A 54 4.18 -4.72 6.19
N THR A 55 4.50 -4.45 4.94
CA THR A 55 4.21 -5.35 3.84
C THR A 55 5.38 -6.22 3.43
N GLN A 56 6.60 -5.87 3.86
CA GLN A 56 7.84 -6.53 3.44
C GLN A 56 8.07 -6.41 1.93
N VAL A 57 7.41 -5.45 1.30
CA VAL A 57 7.58 -5.15 -0.13
C VAL A 57 8.52 -3.96 -0.27
N LYS A 58 9.55 -4.10 -1.07
CA LYS A 58 10.53 -3.02 -1.26
C LYS A 58 9.90 -1.90 -2.07
N LEU A 59 9.76 -0.73 -1.46
CA LEU A 59 9.14 0.45 -2.07
C LEU A 59 10.12 1.61 -2.23
N THR A 60 11.19 1.63 -1.48
CA THR A 60 12.17 2.72 -1.50
C THR A 60 13.56 2.25 -1.84
#